data_916efda20a187a3910d8ce4984c4d5ce
#
_entry.id   916efda20a187a3910d8ce4984c4d5ce
#
_cell.length_a   1.000
_cell.length_b   1.000
_cell.length_c   1.000
_cell.angle_alpha   90.00
_cell.angle_beta   90.00
_cell.angle_gamma   90.00
#
_symmetry.space_group_name_H-M   'P 1'
#
loop_
_entity.id
_entity.type
_entity.pdbx_description
1 polymer ?
#
loop_
_entity_poly.entity_id
_entity_poly.type
_entity_poly.pdbx_seq_one_letter_code
_entity_poly.pdbx_strand_id
1 'polypeptide(L)'
;MGIPSAFPQLPPVTDLHALPAAPSTHRHSPLARAGLAWFVLLVVYASLYPFSGWIDTGVSPFAYLSAPLPRYNTRFDLLTNIWGYLPLGMLVVLSLHPRVTGWRAVALAMLAGLLLSGAMEAAQTYLPTRISSNVDLAANTVGALLGGIVMVPFAARLIDRGSLRRLRWRWFEPHATFAIPLLLLWPFAQIFPQEFLFSMGGVVRSILLDPSPDAFLTGIIHSLFPGLFDWHDRLQAHPEGLQRQELLEALITACSWVGTGLLATVAMRRGAPVLRLLVALLASGLLVKAGATLLQ
;
A
#
# COMPACT_ATOMS: atom_id res chain seq x y z
N MET A 1 52.78 -55.41 -17.55
CA MET A 1 51.48 -54.75 -17.79
C MET A 1 51.44 -53.50 -16.88
N GLY A 2 51.78 -52.33 -17.46
CA GLY A 2 51.80 -51.05 -16.75
C GLY A 2 50.47 -50.34 -16.90
N ILE A 3 49.91 -49.85 -15.78
CA ILE A 3 48.69 -49.08 -15.73
C ILE A 3 49.07 -47.63 -16.02
N PRO A 4 48.50 -46.92 -17.02
CA PRO A 4 48.79 -45.52 -17.26
C PRO A 4 47.99 -44.66 -16.27
N SER A 5 48.67 -43.94 -15.38
CA SER A 5 48.09 -42.93 -14.51
C SER A 5 48.02 -41.59 -15.27
N ALA A 6 46.88 -41.35 -15.92
CA ALA A 6 46.57 -40.08 -16.53
C ALA A 6 45.45 -39.38 -15.70
N PHE A 7 45.83 -38.74 -14.59
CA PHE A 7 44.99 -37.70 -14.00
C PHE A 7 45.32 -36.38 -14.71
N PRO A 8 44.32 -35.66 -15.25
CA PRO A 8 44.57 -34.34 -15.80
C PRO A 8 45.02 -33.39 -14.68
N GLN A 9 46.17 -32.79 -14.86
CA GLN A 9 46.71 -31.77 -13.96
C GLN A 9 45.78 -30.59 -13.97
N LEU A 10 45.21 -30.24 -12.80
CA LEU A 10 44.46 -29.02 -12.65
C LEU A 10 45.41 -27.80 -12.82
N PRO A 11 44.98 -26.76 -13.53
CA PRO A 11 45.83 -25.56 -13.73
C PRO A 11 46.11 -24.91 -12.36
N PRO A 12 47.30 -24.27 -12.21
CA PRO A 12 47.67 -23.66 -10.93
C PRO A 12 46.72 -22.53 -10.54
N VAL A 13 46.34 -22.50 -9.24
CA VAL A 13 45.38 -21.58 -8.62
C VAL A 13 45.97 -20.13 -8.48
N THR A 14 46.72 -19.65 -9.42
CA THR A 14 47.38 -18.34 -9.34
C THR A 14 46.60 -17.17 -9.90
N ASP A 15 45.38 -17.36 -10.46
CA ASP A 15 44.59 -16.26 -11.03
C ASP A 15 43.24 -16.03 -10.37
N LEU A 16 43.16 -16.17 -9.04
CA LEU A 16 41.96 -15.78 -8.28
C LEU A 16 41.71 -14.24 -8.24
N HIS A 17 42.69 -13.44 -8.74
CA HIS A 17 42.57 -11.98 -8.85
C HIS A 17 42.06 -11.46 -10.20
N ALA A 18 41.84 -12.32 -11.18
CA ALA A 18 41.39 -11.97 -12.52
C ALA A 18 39.92 -12.31 -12.79
N LEU A 19 39.11 -12.55 -11.75
CA LEU A 19 37.65 -12.55 -11.93
C LEU A 19 37.23 -11.11 -12.28
N PRO A 20 36.68 -10.87 -13.49
CA PRO A 20 36.20 -9.55 -13.86
C PRO A 20 35.22 -9.13 -12.76
N ALA A 21 35.47 -7.97 -12.14
CA ALA A 21 34.54 -7.38 -11.18
C ALA A 21 33.15 -7.44 -11.80
N ALA A 22 32.25 -8.18 -11.17
CA ALA A 22 30.90 -8.34 -11.68
C ALA A 22 30.39 -6.92 -11.98
N PRO A 23 29.88 -6.65 -13.19
CA PRO A 23 29.46 -5.31 -13.56
C PRO A 23 28.52 -4.84 -12.48
N SER A 24 28.86 -3.73 -11.83
CA SER A 24 28.01 -3.03 -10.88
C SER A 24 26.82 -2.45 -11.67
N THR A 25 25.94 -3.34 -12.13
CA THR A 25 24.68 -2.93 -12.72
C THR A 25 23.91 -2.28 -11.59
N HIS A 26 23.87 -0.96 -11.58
CA HIS A 26 23.02 -0.14 -10.74
C HIS A 26 21.55 -0.53 -11.01
N ARG A 27 21.16 -1.66 -10.44
CA ARG A 27 19.80 -2.20 -10.63
C ARG A 27 18.86 -1.43 -9.73
N HIS A 28 17.80 -0.90 -10.32
CA HIS A 28 16.67 -0.35 -9.57
C HIS A 28 16.20 -1.34 -8.50
N SER A 29 15.65 -0.81 -7.42
CA SER A 29 15.02 -1.63 -6.40
C SER A 29 13.63 -2.09 -6.88
N PRO A 30 13.41 -3.35 -7.25
CA PRO A 30 12.07 -3.84 -7.60
C PRO A 30 11.10 -3.72 -6.42
N LEU A 31 11.64 -3.82 -5.19
CA LEU A 31 10.87 -3.67 -3.96
C LEU A 31 10.32 -2.25 -3.80
N ALA A 32 11.14 -1.22 -4.06
CA ALA A 32 10.69 0.17 -3.97
C ALA A 32 9.60 0.49 -5.01
N ARG A 33 9.74 -0.05 -6.23
CA ARG A 33 8.71 0.10 -7.27
C ARG A 33 7.42 -0.62 -6.93
N ALA A 34 7.50 -1.85 -6.42
CA ALA A 34 6.33 -2.57 -5.95
C ALA A 34 5.66 -1.84 -4.79
N GLY A 35 6.45 -1.31 -3.83
CA GLY A 35 5.94 -0.48 -2.74
C GLY A 35 5.24 0.78 -3.23
N LEU A 36 5.82 1.47 -4.21
CA LEU A 36 5.20 2.64 -4.83
C LEU A 36 3.86 2.29 -5.50
N ALA A 37 3.82 1.20 -6.27
CA ALA A 37 2.59 0.76 -6.94
C ALA A 37 1.47 0.46 -5.93
N TRP A 38 1.77 -0.31 -4.88
CA TRP A 38 0.81 -0.61 -3.82
C TRP A 38 0.38 0.64 -3.05
N PHE A 39 1.30 1.57 -2.80
CA PHE A 39 0.96 2.80 -2.10
C PHE A 39 0.07 3.71 -2.92
N VAL A 40 0.32 3.83 -4.24
CA VAL A 40 -0.56 4.56 -5.16
C VAL A 40 -1.97 3.94 -5.16
N LEU A 41 -2.07 2.61 -5.22
CA LEU A 41 -3.37 1.91 -5.13
C LEU A 41 -4.07 2.20 -3.80
N LEU A 42 -3.33 2.23 -2.69
CA LEU A 42 -3.88 2.59 -1.37
C LEU A 42 -4.40 4.03 -1.34
N VAL A 43 -3.66 4.99 -1.92
CA VAL A 43 -4.11 6.38 -2.01
C VAL A 43 -5.38 6.50 -2.85
N VAL A 44 -5.43 5.84 -4.02
CA VAL A 44 -6.62 5.80 -4.88
C VAL A 44 -7.81 5.22 -4.11
N TYR A 45 -7.60 4.09 -3.44
CA TYR A 45 -8.63 3.46 -2.62
C TYR A 45 -9.15 4.39 -1.52
N ALA A 46 -8.25 4.97 -0.71
CA ALA A 46 -8.62 5.85 0.39
C ALA A 46 -9.34 7.14 -0.07
N SER A 47 -8.91 7.68 -1.23
CA SER A 47 -9.48 8.91 -1.78
C SER A 47 -10.86 8.73 -2.40
N LEU A 48 -11.09 7.58 -3.05
CA LEU A 48 -12.30 7.36 -3.85
C LEU A 48 -13.30 6.39 -3.21
N TYR A 49 -12.96 5.80 -2.06
CA TYR A 49 -13.90 4.95 -1.34
C TYR A 49 -15.18 5.72 -0.96
N PRO A 50 -16.40 5.15 -1.11
CA PRO A 50 -16.75 3.76 -1.41
C PRO A 50 -16.88 3.40 -2.90
N PHE A 51 -16.40 4.22 -3.84
CA PHE A 51 -16.48 4.02 -5.29
C PHE A 51 -17.92 4.02 -5.84
N SER A 52 -18.86 4.58 -5.13
CA SER A 52 -20.29 4.59 -5.46
C SER A 52 -20.84 6.01 -5.46
N GLY A 53 -21.99 6.20 -6.09
CA GLY A 53 -22.68 7.48 -6.12
C GLY A 53 -22.03 8.51 -7.06
N TRP A 54 -21.34 8.05 -8.11
CA TRP A 54 -20.74 8.96 -9.10
C TRP A 54 -21.82 9.72 -9.86
N ILE A 55 -21.77 11.06 -9.79
CA ILE A 55 -22.74 11.96 -10.40
C ILE A 55 -21.99 13.07 -11.14
N ASP A 56 -22.38 13.33 -12.38
CA ASP A 56 -21.93 14.54 -13.06
C ASP A 56 -22.76 15.72 -12.58
N THR A 57 -22.13 16.59 -11.80
CA THR A 57 -22.76 17.83 -11.27
C THR A 57 -22.71 18.98 -12.25
N GLY A 58 -22.12 18.81 -13.45
CA GLY A 58 -21.88 19.87 -14.42
C GLY A 58 -20.78 20.86 -14.00
N VAL A 59 -20.09 20.60 -12.88
CA VAL A 59 -18.97 21.40 -12.39
C VAL A 59 -17.67 20.89 -13.01
N SER A 60 -16.80 21.82 -13.45
CA SER A 60 -15.48 21.42 -13.95
C SER A 60 -14.69 20.63 -12.90
N PRO A 61 -14.05 19.49 -13.25
CA PRO A 61 -13.23 18.71 -12.32
C PRO A 61 -12.03 19.49 -11.77
N PHE A 62 -11.71 20.64 -12.35
CA PHE A 62 -10.63 21.53 -11.89
C PHE A 62 -11.13 22.80 -11.18
N ALA A 63 -12.44 22.91 -10.94
CA ALA A 63 -13.04 24.08 -10.28
C ALA A 63 -12.44 24.33 -8.89
N TYR A 64 -12.04 23.29 -8.17
CA TYR A 64 -11.41 23.39 -6.85
C TYR A 64 -10.11 24.21 -6.85
N LEU A 65 -9.38 24.28 -7.97
CA LEU A 65 -8.14 25.07 -8.07
C LEU A 65 -8.37 26.58 -7.86
N SER A 66 -9.53 27.09 -8.30
CA SER A 66 -9.94 28.49 -8.18
C SER A 66 -10.94 28.72 -7.05
N ALA A 67 -11.30 27.67 -6.30
CA ALA A 67 -12.22 27.77 -5.19
C ALA A 67 -11.61 28.61 -4.04
N PRO A 68 -12.42 29.38 -3.29
CA PRO A 68 -11.96 30.06 -2.09
C PRO A 68 -11.48 29.03 -1.07
N LEU A 69 -10.55 29.45 -0.19
CA LEU A 69 -10.06 28.56 0.87
C LEU A 69 -11.22 28.06 1.72
N PRO A 70 -11.27 26.74 2.01
CA PRO A 70 -12.35 26.17 2.80
C PRO A 70 -12.38 26.76 4.21
N ARG A 71 -13.58 27.12 4.68
CA ARG A 71 -13.78 27.79 5.98
C ARG A 71 -13.57 26.85 7.18
N TYR A 72 -13.56 25.55 6.97
CA TYR A 72 -13.57 24.52 8.01
C TYR A 72 -12.41 23.52 7.90
N ASN A 73 -11.24 23.95 7.42
CA ASN A 73 -10.06 23.09 7.49
C ASN A 73 -9.49 23.08 8.91
N THR A 74 -9.43 21.91 9.50
CA THR A 74 -8.77 21.74 10.79
C THR A 74 -7.26 21.54 10.59
N ARG A 75 -6.47 21.87 11.61
CA ARG A 75 -5.02 21.56 11.61
C ARG A 75 -4.78 20.05 11.48
N PHE A 76 -5.72 19.28 11.98
CA PHE A 76 -5.69 17.83 11.91
C PHE A 76 -5.81 17.33 10.45
N ASP A 77 -6.75 17.86 9.66
CA ASP A 77 -6.93 17.49 8.25
C ASP A 77 -5.66 17.81 7.44
N LEU A 78 -5.10 19.01 7.66
CA LEU A 78 -3.86 19.42 6.99
C LEU A 78 -2.69 18.47 7.32
N LEU A 79 -2.50 18.15 8.60
CA LEU A 79 -1.43 17.25 9.03
C LEU A 79 -1.65 15.83 8.52
N THR A 80 -2.88 15.33 8.52
CA THR A 80 -3.22 14.00 8.02
C THR A 80 -2.87 13.86 6.53
N ASN A 81 -3.18 14.88 5.73
CA ASN A 81 -2.84 14.91 4.31
C ASN A 81 -1.32 14.95 4.09
N ILE A 82 -0.59 15.79 4.83
CA ILE A 82 0.88 15.81 4.76
C ILE A 82 1.47 14.46 5.14
N TRP A 83 1.07 13.88 6.26
CA TRP A 83 1.56 12.58 6.71
C TRP A 83 1.17 11.45 5.77
N GLY A 84 -0.04 11.52 5.19
CA GLY A 84 -0.55 10.55 4.22
C GLY A 84 0.28 10.48 2.94
N TYR A 85 0.81 11.61 2.46
CA TYR A 85 1.60 11.65 1.22
C TYR A 85 3.12 11.60 1.44
N LEU A 86 3.59 11.70 2.67
CA LEU A 86 5.02 11.59 2.99
C LEU A 86 5.65 10.25 2.52
N PRO A 87 5.01 9.06 2.74
CA PRO A 87 5.53 7.80 2.22
C PRO A 87 5.57 7.75 0.69
N LEU A 88 4.64 8.42 -0.01
CA LEU A 88 4.68 8.52 -1.47
C LEU A 88 5.99 9.15 -1.93
N GLY A 89 6.34 10.31 -1.37
CA GLY A 89 7.59 10.99 -1.71
C GLY A 89 8.83 10.14 -1.44
N MET A 90 8.85 9.44 -0.31
CA MET A 90 9.93 8.50 0.03
C MET A 90 10.06 7.37 -0.99
N LEU A 91 8.96 6.75 -1.37
CA LEU A 91 8.91 5.64 -2.31
C LEU A 91 9.29 6.07 -3.74
N VAL A 92 8.90 7.27 -4.15
CA VAL A 92 9.31 7.84 -5.45
C VAL A 92 10.83 7.98 -5.49
N VAL A 93 11.45 8.60 -4.49
CA VAL A 93 12.93 8.75 -4.43
C VAL A 93 13.62 7.39 -4.47
N LEU A 94 13.15 6.40 -3.68
CA LEU A 94 13.71 5.05 -3.67
C LEU A 94 13.52 4.32 -5.00
N SER A 95 12.41 4.53 -5.69
CA SER A 95 12.11 3.86 -6.97
C SER A 95 12.92 4.43 -8.13
N LEU A 96 13.29 5.71 -8.06
CA LEU A 96 14.09 6.43 -9.05
C LEU A 96 15.59 6.19 -8.88
N HIS A 97 16.03 5.87 -7.64
CA HIS A 97 17.43 5.61 -7.36
C HIS A 97 17.94 4.35 -8.11
N PRO A 98 19.17 4.32 -8.67
CA PRO A 98 20.17 5.39 -8.68
C PRO A 98 20.11 6.32 -9.90
N ARG A 99 19.15 6.15 -10.82
CA ARG A 99 19.08 6.94 -12.07
C ARG A 99 18.89 8.43 -11.84
N VAL A 100 18.01 8.75 -10.87
CA VAL A 100 17.74 10.14 -10.47
C VAL A 100 18.00 10.26 -8.98
N THR A 101 18.83 11.23 -8.62
CA THR A 101 19.27 11.47 -7.24
C THR A 101 19.20 12.95 -6.87
N GLY A 102 19.39 13.26 -5.60
CA GLY A 102 19.43 14.63 -5.10
C GLY A 102 18.12 15.40 -5.33
N TRP A 103 18.25 16.70 -5.59
CA TRP A 103 17.10 17.60 -5.73
C TRP A 103 16.15 17.24 -6.88
N ARG A 104 16.68 16.59 -7.95
CA ARG A 104 15.87 16.12 -9.09
C ARG A 104 14.90 15.02 -8.65
N ALA A 105 15.34 14.12 -7.79
CA ALA A 105 14.46 13.08 -7.23
C ALA A 105 13.40 13.71 -6.31
N VAL A 106 13.75 14.74 -5.54
CA VAL A 106 12.79 15.48 -4.70
C VAL A 106 11.75 16.20 -5.57
N ALA A 107 12.19 16.88 -6.63
CA ALA A 107 11.27 17.56 -7.55
C ALA A 107 10.29 16.59 -8.21
N LEU A 108 10.76 15.38 -8.62
CA LEU A 108 9.89 14.35 -9.16
C LEU A 108 8.95 13.75 -8.11
N ALA A 109 9.39 13.66 -6.85
CA ALA A 109 8.51 13.24 -5.75
C ALA A 109 7.39 14.25 -5.50
N MET A 110 7.72 15.55 -5.47
CA MET A 110 6.74 16.61 -5.37
C MET A 110 5.76 16.60 -6.57
N LEU A 111 6.28 16.46 -7.78
CA LEU A 111 5.43 16.37 -8.99
C LEU A 111 4.52 15.16 -8.97
N ALA A 112 5.01 14.00 -8.54
CA ALA A 112 4.19 12.81 -8.40
C ALA A 112 3.07 13.01 -7.37
N GLY A 113 3.36 13.66 -6.22
CA GLY A 113 2.36 14.03 -5.23
C GLY A 113 1.31 14.99 -5.78
N LEU A 114 1.76 16.02 -6.48
CA LEU A 114 0.87 17.02 -7.12
C LEU A 114 -0.07 16.36 -8.15
N LEU A 115 0.49 15.51 -9.03
CA LEU A 115 -0.30 14.85 -10.08
C LEU A 115 -1.29 13.83 -9.51
N LEU A 116 -0.84 13.00 -8.55
CA LEU A 116 -1.71 12.02 -7.93
C LEU A 116 -2.83 12.69 -7.13
N SER A 117 -2.49 13.66 -6.28
CA SER A 117 -3.47 14.41 -5.50
C SER A 117 -4.44 15.18 -6.41
N GLY A 118 -3.92 15.88 -7.42
CA GLY A 118 -4.76 16.58 -8.37
C GLY A 118 -5.74 15.68 -9.12
N ALA A 119 -5.30 14.46 -9.50
CA ALA A 119 -6.18 13.47 -10.11
C ALA A 119 -7.25 12.98 -9.13
N MET A 120 -6.90 12.79 -7.85
CA MET A 120 -7.88 12.37 -6.83
C MET A 120 -8.90 13.49 -6.56
N GLU A 121 -8.47 14.73 -6.40
CA GLU A 121 -9.35 15.88 -6.21
C GLU A 121 -10.31 16.06 -7.41
N ALA A 122 -9.77 15.94 -8.63
CA ALA A 122 -10.59 16.01 -9.85
C ALA A 122 -11.63 14.88 -9.91
N ALA A 123 -11.26 13.66 -9.50
CA ALA A 123 -12.19 12.53 -9.44
C ALA A 123 -13.24 12.72 -8.34
N GLN A 124 -12.88 13.27 -7.19
CA GLN A 124 -13.77 13.55 -6.06
C GLN A 124 -14.85 14.59 -6.40
N THR A 125 -14.64 15.46 -7.41
CA THR A 125 -15.69 16.38 -7.89
C THR A 125 -16.94 15.64 -8.35
N TYR A 126 -16.81 14.39 -8.78
CA TYR A 126 -17.93 13.54 -9.18
C TYR A 126 -18.51 12.69 -8.03
N LEU A 127 -17.97 12.81 -6.81
CA LEU A 127 -18.43 12.08 -5.63
C LEU A 127 -19.11 13.02 -4.64
N PRO A 128 -20.45 12.99 -4.51
CA PRO A 128 -21.19 13.90 -3.63
C PRO A 128 -20.81 13.82 -2.15
N THR A 129 -20.24 12.68 -1.75
CA THR A 129 -19.77 12.42 -0.36
C THR A 129 -18.39 13.02 -0.10
N ARG A 130 -17.73 13.60 -1.11
CA ARG A 130 -16.40 14.19 -1.02
C ARG A 130 -16.43 15.66 -1.44
N ILE A 131 -15.51 16.44 -0.89
CA ILE A 131 -15.36 17.85 -1.22
C ILE A 131 -13.93 18.03 -1.72
N SER A 132 -13.80 18.34 -3.01
CA SER A 132 -12.51 18.64 -3.62
C SER A 132 -11.92 19.94 -3.06
N SER A 133 -10.63 19.90 -2.68
CA SER A 133 -9.98 20.98 -1.94
C SER A 133 -8.61 21.35 -2.51
N ASN A 134 -8.41 22.66 -2.77
CA ASN A 134 -7.09 23.19 -3.13
C ASN A 134 -6.08 23.10 -1.97
N VAL A 135 -6.57 23.14 -0.73
CA VAL A 135 -5.73 22.99 0.47
C VAL A 135 -5.23 21.57 0.61
N ASP A 136 -6.06 20.56 0.31
CA ASP A 136 -5.66 19.14 0.35
C ASP A 136 -4.64 18.86 -0.75
N LEU A 137 -4.84 19.40 -1.95
CA LEU A 137 -3.82 19.34 -3.02
C LEU A 137 -2.48 19.91 -2.55
N ALA A 138 -2.49 21.08 -1.91
CA ALA A 138 -1.26 21.70 -1.40
C ALA A 138 -0.62 20.87 -0.29
N ALA A 139 -1.40 20.42 0.69
CA ALA A 139 -0.94 19.61 1.82
C ALA A 139 -0.31 18.29 1.35
N ASN A 140 -0.98 17.58 0.45
CA ASN A 140 -0.52 16.33 -0.15
C ASN A 140 0.79 16.53 -0.93
N THR A 141 0.88 17.62 -1.70
CA THR A 141 2.09 18.01 -2.44
C THR A 141 3.26 18.28 -1.50
N VAL A 142 3.00 19.04 -0.41
CA VAL A 142 4.00 19.30 0.65
C VAL A 142 4.42 18.00 1.33
N GLY A 143 3.50 17.10 1.62
CA GLY A 143 3.80 15.77 2.17
C GLY A 143 4.77 14.98 1.29
N ALA A 144 4.49 14.90 -0.01
CA ALA A 144 5.36 14.22 -0.97
C ALA A 144 6.75 14.91 -1.10
N LEU A 145 6.79 16.23 -1.09
CA LEU A 145 8.03 17.02 -1.06
C LEU A 145 8.88 16.67 0.17
N LEU A 146 8.29 16.73 1.37
CA LEU A 146 8.98 16.42 2.63
C LEU A 146 9.46 14.97 2.65
N GLY A 147 8.64 14.03 2.18
CA GLY A 147 9.03 12.64 2.04
C GLY A 147 10.24 12.46 1.13
N GLY A 148 10.27 13.17 0.00
CA GLY A 148 11.40 13.20 -0.91
C GLY A 148 12.67 13.74 -0.25
N ILE A 149 12.58 14.88 0.44
CA ILE A 149 13.71 15.52 1.16
C ILE A 149 14.28 14.57 2.22
N VAL A 150 13.41 13.98 3.04
CA VAL A 150 13.81 13.03 4.09
C VAL A 150 14.50 11.80 3.50
N MET A 151 14.04 11.27 2.37
CA MET A 151 14.54 10.01 1.83
C MET A 151 15.86 10.14 1.06
N VAL A 152 16.15 11.29 0.45
CA VAL A 152 17.38 11.48 -0.37
C VAL A 152 18.66 11.06 0.34
N PRO A 153 18.96 11.48 1.59
CA PRO A 153 20.20 11.10 2.27
C PRO A 153 20.25 9.60 2.63
N PHE A 154 19.10 8.93 2.70
CA PHE A 154 19.02 7.51 3.06
C PHE A 154 18.97 6.58 1.86
N ALA A 155 18.57 7.05 0.68
CA ALA A 155 18.37 6.22 -0.52
C ALA A 155 19.63 5.42 -0.87
N ALA A 156 20.80 6.05 -0.90
CA ALA A 156 22.06 5.37 -1.18
C ALA A 156 22.43 4.35 -0.09
N ARG A 157 22.17 4.67 1.20
CA ARG A 157 22.44 3.73 2.30
C ARG A 157 21.53 2.50 2.24
N LEU A 158 20.25 2.69 1.92
CA LEU A 158 19.26 1.63 1.90
C LEU A 158 19.43 0.73 0.67
N ILE A 159 19.71 1.30 -0.50
CA ILE A 159 19.80 0.57 -1.76
C ILE A 159 21.23 0.12 -2.05
N ASP A 160 22.22 1.03 -2.05
CA ASP A 160 23.59 0.72 -2.48
C ASP A 160 24.37 -0.07 -1.41
N ARG A 161 24.26 0.33 -0.13
CA ARG A 161 24.90 -0.41 0.98
C ARG A 161 24.17 -1.70 1.34
N GLY A 162 23.03 -1.95 0.70
CA GLY A 162 22.38 -3.25 0.69
C GLY A 162 21.78 -3.71 2.01
N SER A 163 21.52 -2.82 2.99
CA SER A 163 20.91 -3.21 4.26
C SER A 163 19.54 -3.84 4.06
N LEU A 164 18.65 -3.20 3.29
CA LEU A 164 17.36 -3.75 2.90
C LEU A 164 17.51 -4.97 1.98
N ARG A 165 18.50 -4.95 1.09
CA ARG A 165 18.80 -6.09 0.21
C ARG A 165 19.24 -7.29 1.03
N ARG A 166 20.14 -7.13 2.02
CA ARG A 166 20.57 -8.22 2.91
C ARG A 166 19.42 -8.78 3.72
N LEU A 167 18.59 -7.91 4.32
CA LEU A 167 17.41 -8.31 5.07
C LEU A 167 16.44 -9.10 4.20
N ARG A 168 16.14 -8.59 3.00
CA ARG A 168 15.29 -9.25 2.03
C ARG A 168 15.84 -10.63 1.65
N TRP A 169 17.11 -10.71 1.22
CA TRP A 169 17.70 -11.98 0.81
C TRP A 169 17.87 -12.99 1.94
N ARG A 170 17.99 -12.52 3.16
CA ARG A 170 18.10 -13.39 4.35
C ARG A 170 16.75 -13.96 4.79
N TRP A 171 15.66 -13.20 4.67
CA TRP A 171 14.37 -13.56 5.25
C TRP A 171 13.29 -13.89 4.23
N PHE A 172 13.37 -13.36 3.01
CA PHE A 172 12.30 -13.48 2.03
C PHE A 172 12.74 -14.21 0.76
N GLU A 173 11.80 -14.92 0.15
CA GLU A 173 12.00 -15.59 -1.13
C GLU A 173 12.14 -14.58 -2.29
N PRO A 174 12.85 -14.92 -3.39
CA PRO A 174 13.05 -14.01 -4.52
C PRO A 174 11.74 -13.51 -5.14
N HIS A 175 10.71 -14.35 -5.18
CA HIS A 175 9.39 -14.03 -5.74
C HIS A 175 8.51 -13.17 -4.81
N ALA A 176 8.90 -12.98 -3.54
CA ALA A 176 8.14 -12.20 -2.56
C ALA A 176 8.18 -10.67 -2.77
N THR A 177 8.67 -10.19 -3.94
CA THR A 177 8.84 -8.75 -4.20
C THR A 177 7.56 -7.94 -4.04
N PHE A 178 6.41 -8.48 -4.43
CA PHE A 178 5.11 -7.81 -4.29
C PHE A 178 4.44 -8.10 -2.94
N ALA A 179 4.72 -9.24 -2.33
CA ALA A 179 4.16 -9.61 -1.05
C ALA A 179 4.71 -8.75 0.11
N ILE A 180 5.99 -8.39 0.07
CA ILE A 180 6.63 -7.61 1.15
C ILE A 180 5.97 -6.24 1.34
N PRO A 181 5.78 -5.39 0.29
CA PRO A 181 5.10 -4.12 0.47
C PRO A 181 3.64 -4.29 0.90
N LEU A 182 2.95 -5.30 0.39
CA LEU A 182 1.58 -5.60 0.79
C LEU A 182 1.49 -5.94 2.28
N LEU A 183 2.40 -6.76 2.80
CA LEU A 183 2.49 -7.06 4.23
C LEU A 183 2.82 -5.82 5.07
N LEU A 184 3.68 -4.93 4.58
CA LEU A 184 4.01 -3.67 5.26
C LEU A 184 2.86 -2.66 5.25
N LEU A 185 2.04 -2.64 4.22
CA LEU A 185 0.88 -1.78 4.13
C LEU A 185 -0.35 -2.34 4.85
N TRP A 186 -0.38 -3.63 5.15
CA TRP A 186 -1.51 -4.28 5.79
C TRP A 186 -1.94 -3.65 7.13
N PRO A 187 -1.04 -3.22 8.05
CA PRO A 187 -1.45 -2.52 9.26
C PRO A 187 -2.20 -1.21 8.98
N PHE A 188 -1.84 -0.50 7.91
CA PHE A 188 -2.51 0.74 7.53
C PHE A 188 -3.93 0.49 6.99
N ALA A 189 -4.19 -0.68 6.41
CA ALA A 189 -5.55 -1.08 6.04
C ALA A 189 -6.48 -1.23 7.26
N GLN A 190 -5.92 -1.30 8.47
CA GLN A 190 -6.69 -1.35 9.71
C GLN A 190 -7.12 0.04 10.23
N ILE A 191 -6.67 1.14 9.61
CA ILE A 191 -7.01 2.53 10.03
C ILE A 191 -8.48 2.86 9.73
N PHE A 192 -9.12 2.16 8.79
CA PHE A 192 -10.49 2.46 8.39
C PHE A 192 -11.45 2.39 9.59
N PRO A 193 -12.39 3.36 9.70
CA PRO A 193 -13.32 3.40 10.80
C PRO A 193 -14.14 2.11 10.81
N GLN A 194 -14.07 1.41 11.91
CA GLN A 194 -14.72 0.13 12.12
C GLN A 194 -15.52 0.23 13.42
N GLU A 195 -16.78 -0.10 13.36
CA GLU A 195 -17.66 -0.11 14.54
C GLU A 195 -17.16 -1.09 15.61
N PHE A 196 -16.39 -2.12 15.21
CA PHE A 196 -15.86 -3.14 16.12
C PHE A 196 -14.35 -3.35 15.92
N LEU A 197 -13.66 -3.72 17.00
CA LEU A 197 -12.20 -3.89 17.04
C LEU A 197 -11.67 -4.91 16.01
N PHE A 198 -12.48 -5.84 15.54
CA PHE A 198 -12.14 -6.89 14.59
C PHE A 198 -12.96 -6.84 13.29
N SER A 199 -13.69 -5.77 13.03
CA SER A 199 -14.46 -5.59 11.81
C SER A 199 -13.56 -5.12 10.64
N MET A 200 -13.87 -5.51 9.41
CA MET A 200 -13.20 -5.00 8.21
C MET A 200 -13.70 -3.60 7.79
N GLY A 201 -14.45 -2.93 8.66
CA GLY A 201 -15.03 -1.63 8.38
C GLY A 201 -16.18 -1.71 7.38
N GLY A 202 -16.68 -0.54 7.01
CA GLY A 202 -17.83 -0.42 6.12
C GLY A 202 -17.68 -1.00 4.70
N VAL A 203 -16.51 -1.58 4.32
CA VAL A 203 -16.33 -2.17 2.98
C VAL A 203 -17.29 -3.34 2.75
N VAL A 204 -17.32 -4.28 3.70
CA VAL A 204 -18.23 -5.44 3.62
C VAL A 204 -19.65 -4.98 3.76
N ARG A 205 -19.92 -4.06 4.70
CA ARG A 205 -21.23 -3.45 4.90
C ARG A 205 -21.68 -2.71 3.63
N SER A 206 -20.83 -1.84 3.06
CA SER A 206 -21.14 -1.09 1.84
C SER A 206 -21.35 -1.99 0.62
N ILE A 207 -20.61 -3.08 0.49
CA ILE A 207 -20.72 -3.98 -0.66
C ILE A 207 -21.85 -4.98 -0.49
N LEU A 208 -22.06 -5.53 0.72
CA LEU A 208 -23.01 -6.60 0.97
C LEU A 208 -24.31 -6.14 1.61
N LEU A 209 -24.29 -5.05 2.41
CA LEU A 209 -25.41 -4.65 3.24
C LEU A 209 -26.11 -3.38 2.77
N ASP A 210 -25.43 -2.55 1.97
CA ASP A 210 -26.02 -1.37 1.34
C ASP A 210 -25.60 -1.33 -0.15
N PRO A 211 -26.08 -2.31 -0.94
CA PRO A 211 -25.75 -2.39 -2.36
C PRO A 211 -26.46 -1.27 -3.11
N SER A 212 -25.89 -0.08 -3.12
CA SER A 212 -26.35 0.92 -4.08
C SER A 212 -26.14 0.36 -5.47
N PRO A 213 -27.18 0.32 -6.35
CA PRO A 213 -27.06 -0.23 -7.72
C PRO A 213 -25.95 0.44 -8.53
N ASP A 214 -25.55 1.63 -8.14
CA ASP A 214 -24.56 2.47 -8.81
C ASP A 214 -23.12 2.25 -8.32
N ALA A 215 -22.92 1.40 -7.32
CA ALA A 215 -21.58 1.12 -6.81
C ALA A 215 -20.80 0.27 -7.82
N PHE A 216 -19.69 0.79 -8.32
CA PHE A 216 -18.81 0.09 -9.26
C PHE A 216 -18.40 -1.31 -8.77
N LEU A 217 -18.01 -1.42 -7.49
CA LEU A 217 -17.66 -2.71 -6.88
C LEU A 217 -18.87 -3.63 -6.72
N THR A 218 -20.04 -3.09 -6.39
CA THR A 218 -21.29 -3.84 -6.28
C THR A 218 -21.68 -4.41 -7.65
N GLY A 219 -21.52 -3.64 -8.73
CA GLY A 219 -21.76 -4.11 -10.09
C GLY A 219 -20.83 -5.27 -10.49
N ILE A 220 -19.56 -5.18 -10.17
CA ILE A 220 -18.58 -6.26 -10.42
C ILE A 220 -18.95 -7.51 -9.61
N ILE A 221 -19.21 -7.36 -8.32
CA ILE A 221 -19.54 -8.48 -7.45
C ILE A 221 -20.85 -9.13 -7.85
N HIS A 222 -21.86 -8.34 -8.22
CA HIS A 222 -23.13 -8.86 -8.72
C HIS A 222 -22.96 -9.66 -10.03
N SER A 223 -22.07 -9.20 -10.92
CA SER A 223 -21.79 -9.92 -12.17
C SER A 223 -21.04 -11.24 -11.97
N LEU A 224 -20.14 -11.28 -10.96
CA LEU A 224 -19.33 -12.46 -10.66
C LEU A 224 -20.06 -13.45 -9.73
N PHE A 225 -20.88 -12.94 -8.81
CA PHE A 225 -21.55 -13.71 -7.76
C PHE A 225 -23.01 -13.27 -7.58
N PRO A 226 -23.90 -13.49 -8.57
CA PRO A 226 -25.29 -13.00 -8.49
C PRO A 226 -26.08 -13.55 -7.29
N GLY A 227 -25.79 -14.79 -6.87
CA GLY A 227 -26.47 -15.40 -5.71
C GLY A 227 -26.08 -14.81 -4.35
N LEU A 228 -25.03 -13.96 -4.28
CA LEU A 228 -24.58 -13.35 -3.01
C LEU A 228 -25.58 -12.31 -2.51
N PHE A 229 -26.20 -11.56 -3.41
CA PHE A 229 -27.20 -10.55 -3.06
C PHE A 229 -28.55 -11.18 -2.66
N ASP A 230 -28.98 -12.22 -3.37
CA ASP A 230 -30.18 -12.98 -2.97
C ASP A 230 -30.05 -13.61 -1.58
N TRP A 231 -28.85 -14.04 -1.23
CA TRP A 231 -28.55 -14.56 0.09
C TRP A 231 -28.55 -13.45 1.15
N HIS A 232 -28.05 -12.26 0.81
CA HIS A 232 -28.05 -11.08 1.66
C HIS A 232 -29.49 -10.65 2.02
N ASP A 233 -30.39 -10.51 1.03
CA ASP A 233 -31.78 -10.12 1.23
C ASP A 233 -32.53 -11.10 2.15
N ARG A 234 -32.23 -12.40 1.99
CA ARG A 234 -32.75 -13.43 2.90
C ARG A 234 -32.26 -13.30 4.32
N LEU A 235 -31.00 -12.86 4.54
CA LEU A 235 -30.44 -12.63 5.87
C LEU A 235 -31.08 -11.41 6.57
N GLN A 236 -31.34 -10.34 5.82
CA GLN A 236 -31.97 -9.14 6.37
C GLN A 236 -33.45 -9.34 6.73
N ALA A 237 -34.14 -10.23 6.07
CA ALA A 237 -35.55 -10.54 6.34
C ALA A 237 -35.74 -11.24 7.70
N HIS A 238 -34.69 -11.65 8.39
CA HIS A 238 -34.80 -12.31 9.70
C HIS A 238 -34.39 -11.38 10.87
N PRO A 239 -35.12 -11.42 12.02
CA PRO A 239 -34.82 -10.60 13.20
C PRO A 239 -33.45 -10.88 13.83
N GLU A 240 -32.80 -12.02 13.50
CA GLU A 240 -31.44 -12.39 13.91
C GLU A 240 -30.38 -11.86 12.96
N GLY A 241 -30.74 -11.05 11.96
CA GLY A 241 -29.84 -10.60 10.89
C GLY A 241 -28.63 -9.83 11.41
N LEU A 242 -28.81 -9.00 12.44
CA LEU A 242 -27.71 -8.20 13.03
C LEU A 242 -26.63 -9.08 13.66
N GLN A 243 -26.98 -10.11 14.43
CA GLN A 243 -26.01 -11.04 15.02
C GLN A 243 -25.26 -11.83 13.96
N ARG A 244 -25.93 -12.19 12.87
CA ARG A 244 -25.28 -12.90 11.74
C ARG A 244 -24.31 -11.98 10.97
N GLN A 245 -24.60 -10.68 10.88
CA GLN A 245 -23.70 -9.70 10.30
C GLN A 245 -22.41 -9.57 11.09
N GLU A 246 -22.49 -9.46 12.42
CA GLU A 246 -21.33 -9.39 13.31
C GLU A 246 -20.45 -10.64 13.18
N LEU A 247 -21.08 -11.82 13.11
CA LEU A 247 -20.37 -13.08 12.92
C LEU A 247 -19.66 -13.17 11.56
N LEU A 248 -20.29 -12.69 10.49
CA LEU A 248 -19.68 -12.64 9.15
C LEU A 248 -18.49 -11.67 9.13
N GLU A 249 -18.62 -10.49 9.69
CA GLU A 249 -17.52 -9.53 9.78
C GLU A 249 -16.36 -10.11 10.59
N ALA A 250 -16.63 -10.76 11.70
CA ALA A 250 -15.63 -11.43 12.51
C ALA A 250 -14.94 -12.56 11.72
N LEU A 251 -15.70 -13.35 10.97
CA LEU A 251 -15.17 -14.43 10.14
C LEU A 251 -14.27 -13.89 9.01
N ILE A 252 -14.72 -12.86 8.30
CA ILE A 252 -13.95 -12.23 7.22
C ILE A 252 -12.66 -11.63 7.76
N THR A 253 -12.74 -10.99 8.93
CA THR A 253 -11.56 -10.44 9.61
C THR A 253 -10.60 -11.55 10.00
N ALA A 254 -11.09 -12.64 10.60
CA ALA A 254 -10.28 -13.79 10.93
C ALA A 254 -9.61 -14.41 9.69
N CYS A 255 -10.36 -14.56 8.59
CA CYS A 255 -9.82 -15.02 7.31
C CYS A 255 -8.74 -14.08 6.76
N SER A 256 -8.92 -12.76 6.87
CA SER A 256 -7.93 -11.77 6.48
C SER A 256 -6.63 -11.90 7.27
N TRP A 257 -6.73 -12.09 8.59
CA TRP A 257 -5.57 -12.32 9.46
C TRP A 257 -4.85 -13.62 9.11
N VAL A 258 -5.60 -14.70 8.93
CA VAL A 258 -5.04 -16.01 8.51
C VAL A 258 -4.40 -15.89 7.13
N GLY A 259 -5.07 -15.27 6.17
CA GLY A 259 -4.54 -15.04 4.82
C GLY A 259 -3.24 -14.22 4.83
N THR A 260 -3.17 -13.16 5.63
CA THR A 260 -1.96 -12.36 5.81
C THR A 260 -0.85 -13.17 6.46
N GLY A 261 -1.17 -13.99 7.47
CA GLY A 261 -0.24 -14.92 8.08
C GLY A 261 0.31 -15.95 7.10
N LEU A 262 -0.55 -16.56 6.29
CA LEU A 262 -0.15 -17.49 5.23
C LEU A 262 0.70 -16.82 4.17
N LEU A 263 0.33 -15.62 3.72
CA LEU A 263 1.13 -14.85 2.78
C LEU A 263 2.53 -14.56 3.34
N ALA A 264 2.62 -14.17 4.62
CA ALA A 264 3.90 -13.96 5.28
C ALA A 264 4.74 -15.24 5.33
N THR A 265 4.14 -16.38 5.67
CA THR A 265 4.87 -17.67 5.72
C THR A 265 5.37 -18.11 4.35
N VAL A 266 4.55 -17.97 3.30
CA VAL A 266 4.94 -18.31 1.91
C VAL A 266 6.00 -17.36 1.37
N ALA A 267 5.93 -16.08 1.75
CA ALA A 267 6.90 -15.08 1.34
C ALA A 267 8.28 -15.25 2.01
N MET A 268 8.36 -15.96 3.14
CA MET A 268 9.58 -16.08 3.94
C MET A 268 10.35 -17.38 3.64
N ARG A 269 11.67 -17.30 3.77
CA ARG A 269 12.57 -18.45 3.64
C ARG A 269 12.48 -19.38 4.84
N ARG A 270 12.77 -20.65 4.61
CA ARG A 270 12.96 -21.63 5.70
C ARG A 270 14.10 -21.16 6.61
N GLY A 271 13.82 -21.02 7.91
CA GLY A 271 14.79 -20.51 8.91
C GLY A 271 14.71 -19.01 9.17
N ALA A 272 13.84 -18.25 8.48
CA ALA A 272 13.53 -16.89 8.87
C ALA A 272 12.70 -16.85 10.17
N PRO A 273 12.77 -15.75 10.95
CA PRO A 273 12.02 -15.63 12.21
C PRO A 273 10.53 -15.31 11.97
N VAL A 274 9.80 -16.27 11.35
CA VAL A 274 8.40 -16.12 10.92
C VAL A 274 7.51 -15.67 12.08
N LEU A 275 7.61 -16.34 13.23
CA LEU A 275 6.80 -16.01 14.40
C LEU A 275 7.01 -14.57 14.88
N ARG A 276 8.26 -14.09 14.91
CA ARG A 276 8.56 -12.71 15.31
C ARG A 276 7.97 -11.69 14.33
N LEU A 277 8.01 -11.98 13.04
CA LEU A 277 7.40 -11.11 12.02
C LEU A 277 5.88 -11.11 12.14
N LEU A 278 5.26 -12.27 12.33
CA LEU A 278 3.81 -12.38 12.53
C LEU A 278 3.36 -11.63 13.78
N VAL A 279 4.08 -11.78 14.89
CA VAL A 279 3.79 -11.02 16.13
C VAL A 279 3.98 -9.52 15.91
N ALA A 280 5.01 -9.09 15.18
CA ALA A 280 5.23 -7.68 14.88
C ALA A 280 4.12 -7.11 13.96
N LEU A 281 3.67 -7.85 12.96
CA LEU A 281 2.54 -7.48 12.11
C LEU A 281 1.24 -7.37 12.93
N LEU A 282 0.97 -8.35 13.77
CA LEU A 282 -0.17 -8.36 14.69
C LEU A 282 -0.15 -7.14 15.62
N ALA A 283 0.96 -6.94 16.31
CA ALA A 283 1.12 -5.81 17.22
C ALA A 283 0.97 -4.47 16.50
N SER A 284 1.56 -4.30 15.31
CA SER A 284 1.43 -3.08 14.52
C SER A 284 0.00 -2.84 14.05
N GLY A 285 -0.72 -3.88 13.61
CA GLY A 285 -2.13 -3.77 13.22
C GLY A 285 -3.01 -3.37 14.40
N LEU A 286 -2.81 -3.97 15.58
CA LEU A 286 -3.54 -3.63 16.80
C LEU A 286 -3.23 -2.21 17.29
N LEU A 287 -1.96 -1.78 17.24
CA LEU A 287 -1.56 -0.43 17.63
C LEU A 287 -2.17 0.63 16.71
N VAL A 288 -2.12 0.41 15.40
CA VAL A 288 -2.72 1.31 14.42
C VAL A 288 -4.23 1.40 14.65
N LYS A 289 -4.88 0.26 14.86
CA LYS A 289 -6.32 0.21 15.13
C LYS A 289 -6.69 0.90 16.44
N ALA A 290 -5.98 0.62 17.53
CA ALA A 290 -6.19 1.29 18.81
C ALA A 290 -5.97 2.80 18.71
N GLY A 291 -4.93 3.24 17.97
CA GLY A 291 -4.71 4.65 17.68
C GLY A 291 -5.86 5.29 16.90
N ALA A 292 -6.38 4.61 15.89
CA ALA A 292 -7.52 5.10 15.12
C ALA A 292 -8.81 5.23 15.96
N THR A 293 -9.08 4.28 16.85
CA THR A 293 -10.25 4.34 17.75
C THR A 293 -10.13 5.39 18.85
N LEU A 294 -8.92 5.78 19.25
CA LEU A 294 -8.71 6.86 20.22
C LEU A 294 -8.83 8.27 19.62
N LEU A 295 -8.71 8.38 18.29
CA LEU A 295 -8.81 9.65 17.56
C LEU A 295 -10.21 9.95 17.01
N GLN A 296 -11.15 8.99 17.10
CA GLN A 296 -12.57 9.13 16.80
C GLN A 296 -13.37 9.54 18.03
#